data_d1d2a4f852b70067e2a01e755eeef4bc
#
_entry.id   d1d2a4f852b70067e2a01e755eeef4bc
#
_cell.length_a   1.000
_cell.length_b   1.000
_cell.length_c   1.000
_cell.angle_alpha   90.00
_cell.angle_beta   90.00
_cell.angle_gamma   90.00
#
_symmetry.space_group_name_H-M   'P 1'
#
loop_
_entity.id
_entity.type
_entity.pdbx_description
1 polymer ?
#
loop_
_entity_poly.entity_id
_entity_poly.type
_entity_poly.pdbx_seq_one_letter_code
_entity_poly.pdbx_strand_id
1 'polypeptide(L)'
;MHPGINGPKFKDKPAIIMAGSGDIITHQELNELSNQGAQLFRSLGLKPGDSLAFMMENHKLFFPIAFAAYRSGLKYTAISWRLQASEVEYIVKDCGAKVFITSKFLEESAKSLANSLQGVHKFMLDGITDDFKSYEEQINKMPTTPIEDECQGAAMLYSSGTTGKPKGVSREINLNPLPYKAEEDDLGLTRVVQGLYSADENSIYLSPAPLYHSAPMGFNTGFLALGATSIILEKFDAENALAAIEKYKITHSQWVPTMFIRFLKSDPEILNKYDLSSHQIAIHAAAPCPIEVKEKMIDWWGPIIHEYYAGTEFNGFVACNSEQWLSHKGTVGQSLLGPIHILDDKQNEVPVGEEGTIYFEGPTANGFSYHNDKEKTKGATS
;
A
#
# COMPACT_ATOMS: atom_id res chain seq x y z
N MET A 1 -12.32 2.46 -6.80
CA MET A 1 -13.24 3.63 -6.69
C MET A 1 -12.50 4.83 -6.12
N HIS A 2 -12.77 5.98 -6.69
CA HIS A 2 -12.10 7.24 -6.41
C HIS A 2 -12.75 7.94 -5.18
N PRO A 3 -12.01 8.68 -4.33
CA PRO A 3 -12.60 9.40 -3.19
C PRO A 3 -13.78 10.31 -3.55
N GLY A 4 -13.81 10.86 -4.77
CA GLY A 4 -14.92 11.66 -5.29
C GLY A 4 -16.25 10.90 -5.41
N ILE A 5 -16.23 9.58 -5.44
CA ILE A 5 -17.43 8.71 -5.42
C ILE A 5 -17.86 8.44 -3.99
N ASN A 6 -16.92 8.05 -3.14
CA ASN A 6 -17.21 7.64 -1.76
C ASN A 6 -17.46 8.82 -0.82
N GLY A 7 -16.82 9.97 -1.05
CA GLY A 7 -17.02 11.18 -0.25
C GLY A 7 -18.50 11.55 -0.14
N PRO A 8 -19.19 11.82 -1.25
CA PRO A 8 -20.62 12.17 -1.21
C PRO A 8 -21.52 11.01 -0.68
N LYS A 9 -21.16 9.75 -0.99
CA LYS A 9 -21.97 8.57 -0.62
C LYS A 9 -21.90 8.26 0.87
N PHE A 10 -20.70 8.38 1.48
CA PHE A 10 -20.43 7.97 2.86
C PHE A 10 -19.98 9.13 3.75
N LYS A 11 -20.46 10.32 3.49
CA LYS A 11 -20.03 11.63 4.00
C LYS A 11 -19.35 11.59 5.38
N ASP A 12 -20.09 11.22 6.41
CA ASP A 12 -19.65 11.28 7.81
C ASP A 12 -19.03 9.96 8.31
N LYS A 13 -18.98 8.94 7.45
CA LYS A 13 -18.39 7.65 7.80
C LYS A 13 -16.86 7.77 7.86
N PRO A 14 -16.21 7.26 8.93
CA PRO A 14 -14.77 7.16 8.97
C PRO A 14 -14.21 6.37 7.79
N ALA A 15 -13.30 6.98 7.03
CA ALA A 15 -12.47 6.31 6.04
C ALA A 15 -11.18 5.80 6.70
N ILE A 16 -10.56 6.63 7.54
CA ILE A 16 -9.29 6.34 8.20
C ILE A 16 -9.43 6.65 9.69
N ILE A 17 -8.96 5.74 10.54
CA ILE A 17 -8.79 5.97 11.97
C ILE A 17 -7.36 5.57 12.34
N MET A 18 -6.61 6.48 12.95
CA MET A 18 -5.33 6.18 13.56
C MET A 18 -5.58 5.52 14.91
N ALA A 19 -5.11 4.30 15.09
CA ALA A 19 -5.48 3.51 16.27
C ALA A 19 -4.93 4.04 17.59
N GLY A 20 -3.74 4.64 17.57
CA GLY A 20 -3.06 5.19 18.73
C GLY A 20 -3.55 6.59 19.10
N SER A 21 -3.50 7.54 18.16
CA SER A 21 -3.93 8.93 18.39
C SER A 21 -5.45 9.09 18.46
N GLY A 22 -6.19 8.21 17.76
CA GLY A 22 -7.64 8.33 17.61
C GLY A 22 -8.07 9.34 16.54
N ASP A 23 -7.13 9.90 15.79
CA ASP A 23 -7.42 10.81 14.68
C ASP A 23 -8.29 10.13 13.62
N ILE A 24 -9.32 10.83 13.17
CA ILE A 24 -10.28 10.34 12.19
C ILE A 24 -10.24 11.24 10.95
N ILE A 25 -10.31 10.62 9.77
CA ILE A 25 -10.64 11.26 8.50
C ILE A 25 -11.87 10.55 7.95
N THR A 26 -12.94 11.28 7.71
CA THR A 26 -14.15 10.75 7.06
C THR A 26 -13.94 10.59 5.55
N HIS A 27 -14.84 9.87 4.86
CA HIS A 27 -14.77 9.74 3.40
C HIS A 27 -14.92 11.10 2.70
N GLN A 28 -15.72 12.02 3.25
CA GLN A 28 -15.83 13.38 2.71
C GLN A 28 -14.53 14.16 2.90
N GLU A 29 -13.94 14.13 4.09
CA GLU A 29 -12.67 14.80 4.36
C GLU A 29 -11.52 14.20 3.52
N LEU A 30 -11.50 12.87 3.30
CA LEU A 30 -10.54 12.22 2.41
C LEU A 30 -10.65 12.76 0.98
N ASN A 31 -11.88 12.92 0.48
CA ASN A 31 -12.12 13.53 -0.83
C ASN A 31 -11.66 14.99 -0.88
N GLU A 32 -12.04 15.81 0.12
CA GLU A 32 -11.70 17.24 0.17
C GLU A 32 -10.19 17.46 0.30
N LEU A 33 -9.51 16.76 1.22
CA LEU A 33 -8.07 16.84 1.41
C LEU A 33 -7.30 16.40 0.14
N SER A 34 -7.78 15.36 -0.54
CA SER A 34 -7.16 14.93 -1.79
C SER A 34 -7.40 15.92 -2.94
N ASN A 35 -8.55 16.61 -2.97
CA ASN A 35 -8.79 17.73 -3.89
C ASN A 35 -7.82 18.88 -3.62
N GLN A 36 -7.72 19.33 -2.37
CA GLN A 36 -6.82 20.40 -1.97
C GLN A 36 -5.35 20.09 -2.31
N GLY A 37 -4.91 18.84 -2.08
CA GLY A 37 -3.58 18.39 -2.49
C GLY A 37 -3.39 18.43 -4.01
N ALA A 38 -4.39 18.00 -4.79
CA ALA A 38 -4.36 18.06 -6.26
C ALA A 38 -4.28 19.50 -6.77
N GLN A 39 -5.08 20.41 -6.21
CA GLN A 39 -5.03 21.84 -6.51
C GLN A 39 -3.66 22.44 -6.17
N LEU A 40 -3.08 22.08 -5.03
CA LEU A 40 -1.72 22.48 -4.68
C LEU A 40 -0.72 22.02 -5.74
N PHE A 41 -0.76 20.75 -6.15
CA PHE A 41 0.18 20.22 -7.15
C PHE A 41 0.04 20.93 -8.48
N ARG A 42 -1.18 21.23 -8.94
CA ARG A 42 -1.41 22.04 -10.16
C ARG A 42 -0.90 23.48 -10.01
N SER A 43 -1.09 24.12 -8.85
CA SER A 43 -0.58 25.46 -8.58
C SER A 43 0.96 25.56 -8.62
N LEU A 44 1.64 24.45 -8.32
CA LEU A 44 3.10 24.30 -8.42
C LEU A 44 3.56 23.94 -9.85
N GLY A 45 2.66 23.84 -10.81
CA GLY A 45 2.95 23.55 -12.22
C GLY A 45 3.14 22.07 -12.55
N LEU A 46 2.77 21.15 -11.66
CA LEU A 46 2.81 19.72 -11.97
C LEU A 46 1.72 19.37 -12.98
N LYS A 47 2.07 18.54 -13.96
CA LYS A 47 1.20 18.06 -15.04
C LYS A 47 1.04 16.55 -14.96
N PRO A 48 -0.01 15.96 -15.58
CA PRO A 48 -0.11 14.52 -15.74
C PRO A 48 1.19 13.91 -16.28
N GLY A 49 1.65 12.82 -15.66
CA GLY A 49 2.94 12.19 -15.97
C GLY A 49 4.11 12.64 -15.10
N ASP A 50 4.02 13.80 -14.44
CA ASP A 50 5.05 14.23 -13.48
C ASP A 50 5.06 13.34 -12.23
N SER A 51 6.13 13.46 -11.46
CA SER A 51 6.35 12.63 -10.26
C SER A 51 6.38 13.46 -8.98
N LEU A 52 5.90 12.85 -7.90
CA LEU A 52 6.15 13.31 -6.54
C LEU A 52 6.63 12.15 -5.66
N ALA A 53 7.32 12.47 -4.59
CA ALA A 53 7.74 11.50 -3.58
C ALA A 53 7.31 11.97 -2.18
N PHE A 54 7.05 11.01 -1.30
CA PHE A 54 6.79 11.32 0.10
C PHE A 54 7.38 10.25 1.03
N MET A 55 7.84 10.70 2.18
CA MET A 55 8.47 9.86 3.20
C MET A 55 7.93 10.25 4.56
N MET A 56 7.18 9.37 5.19
CA MET A 56 6.57 9.57 6.50
C MET A 56 6.35 8.24 7.23
N GLU A 57 6.21 8.29 8.53
CA GLU A 57 5.63 7.21 9.34
C GLU A 57 4.19 6.90 8.90
N ASN A 58 3.54 5.91 9.52
CA ASN A 58 2.11 5.73 9.32
C ASN A 58 1.37 6.97 9.84
N HIS A 59 0.84 7.76 8.92
CA HIS A 59 0.29 9.08 9.18
C HIS A 59 -1.10 9.23 8.54
N LYS A 60 -2.01 9.98 9.18
CA LYS A 60 -3.38 10.18 8.69
C LYS A 60 -3.45 10.79 7.29
N LEU A 61 -2.49 11.64 6.92
CA LEU A 61 -2.44 12.29 5.61
C LEU A 61 -1.77 11.46 4.50
N PHE A 62 -1.32 10.22 4.81
CA PHE A 62 -0.71 9.36 3.80
C PHE A 62 -1.63 9.12 2.59
N PHE A 63 -2.86 8.68 2.82
CA PHE A 63 -3.83 8.43 1.74
C PHE A 63 -4.40 9.70 1.12
N PRO A 64 -4.71 10.78 1.84
CA PRO A 64 -5.02 12.08 1.22
C PRO A 64 -3.96 12.53 0.21
N ILE A 65 -2.66 12.40 0.53
CA ILE A 65 -1.56 12.73 -0.39
C ILE A 65 -1.50 11.76 -1.58
N ALA A 66 -1.60 10.45 -1.32
CA ALA A 66 -1.58 9.44 -2.37
C ALA A 66 -2.75 9.63 -3.36
N PHE A 67 -3.96 9.89 -2.87
CA PHE A 67 -5.12 10.17 -3.71
C PHE A 67 -5.05 11.53 -4.40
N ALA A 68 -4.43 12.54 -3.79
CA ALA A 68 -4.16 13.81 -4.48
C ALA A 68 -3.25 13.61 -5.69
N ALA A 69 -2.21 12.79 -5.54
CA ALA A 69 -1.34 12.43 -6.66
C ALA A 69 -2.06 11.58 -7.71
N TYR A 70 -2.83 10.58 -7.26
CA TYR A 70 -3.60 9.70 -8.13
C TYR A 70 -4.56 10.48 -9.02
N ARG A 71 -5.42 11.35 -8.44
CA ARG A 71 -6.39 12.14 -9.20
C ARG A 71 -5.75 13.22 -10.08
N SER A 72 -4.49 13.54 -9.83
CA SER A 72 -3.72 14.50 -10.63
C SER A 72 -2.97 13.87 -11.80
N GLY A 73 -3.11 12.56 -12.04
CA GLY A 73 -2.34 11.86 -13.07
C GLY A 73 -0.84 11.80 -12.79
N LEU A 74 -0.43 11.88 -11.52
CA LEU A 74 0.98 11.89 -11.15
C LEU A 74 1.49 10.49 -10.82
N LYS A 75 2.77 10.26 -11.04
CA LYS A 75 3.50 9.14 -10.43
C LYS A 75 3.83 9.51 -9.00
N TYR A 76 3.53 8.63 -8.05
CA TYR A 76 3.83 8.89 -6.65
C TYR A 76 4.62 7.77 -6.01
N THR A 77 5.67 8.16 -5.29
CA THR A 77 6.62 7.24 -4.66
C THR A 77 6.57 7.40 -3.15
N ALA A 78 6.02 6.39 -2.47
CA ALA A 78 6.09 6.28 -1.02
C ALA A 78 7.45 5.68 -0.63
N ILE A 79 8.26 6.45 0.10
CA ILE A 79 9.63 6.08 0.48
C ILE A 79 9.64 5.56 1.91
N SER A 80 10.37 4.48 2.15
CA SER A 80 10.61 3.97 3.50
C SER A 80 11.34 5.01 4.35
N TRP A 81 10.75 5.40 5.47
CA TRP A 81 11.36 6.33 6.43
C TRP A 81 12.55 5.74 7.19
N ARG A 82 12.84 4.46 6.99
CA ARG A 82 14.00 3.77 7.58
C ARG A 82 15.26 3.88 6.72
N LEU A 83 15.15 4.41 5.51
CA LEU A 83 16.30 4.60 4.62
C LEU A 83 17.19 5.76 5.08
N GLN A 84 18.47 5.65 4.75
CA GLN A 84 19.42 6.73 4.99
C GLN A 84 19.19 7.89 4.01
N ALA A 85 19.59 9.11 4.37
CA ALA A 85 19.37 10.30 3.54
C ALA A 85 19.91 10.14 2.10
N SER A 86 21.05 9.49 1.91
CA SER A 86 21.61 9.24 0.57
C SER A 86 20.76 8.31 -0.30
N GLU A 87 20.08 7.33 0.32
CA GLU A 87 19.17 6.42 -0.39
C GLU A 87 17.87 7.16 -0.77
N VAL A 88 17.36 7.98 0.14
CA VAL A 88 16.18 8.83 -0.11
C VAL A 88 16.47 9.83 -1.23
N GLU A 89 17.61 10.51 -1.17
CA GLU A 89 18.08 11.43 -2.22
C GLU A 89 18.12 10.73 -3.59
N TYR A 90 18.71 9.52 -3.63
CA TYR A 90 18.75 8.73 -4.85
C TYR A 90 17.34 8.47 -5.40
N ILE A 91 16.41 8.00 -4.57
CA ILE A 91 15.05 7.68 -4.99
C ILE A 91 14.32 8.93 -5.49
N VAL A 92 14.40 10.06 -4.77
CA VAL A 92 13.75 11.32 -5.15
C VAL A 92 14.26 11.83 -6.50
N LYS A 93 15.58 11.71 -6.75
CA LYS A 93 16.20 12.10 -8.02
C LYS A 93 15.86 11.12 -9.14
N ASP A 94 15.96 9.82 -8.90
CA ASP A 94 15.70 8.78 -9.90
C ASP A 94 14.25 8.80 -10.36
N CYS A 95 13.28 8.95 -9.45
CA CYS A 95 11.87 9.07 -9.81
C CYS A 95 11.50 10.42 -10.45
N GLY A 96 12.42 11.38 -10.48
CA GLY A 96 12.19 12.70 -11.02
C GLY A 96 11.14 13.50 -10.26
N ALA A 97 11.05 13.33 -8.94
CA ALA A 97 10.05 14.00 -8.12
C ALA A 97 10.21 15.52 -8.15
N LYS A 98 9.14 16.24 -8.48
CA LYS A 98 9.06 17.72 -8.43
C LYS A 98 8.59 18.21 -7.05
N VAL A 99 7.96 17.35 -6.28
CA VAL A 99 7.52 17.60 -4.91
C VAL A 99 8.04 16.50 -4.02
N PHE A 100 8.53 16.86 -2.84
CA PHE A 100 8.89 15.95 -1.75
C PHE A 100 8.18 16.35 -0.47
N ILE A 101 7.44 15.42 0.13
CA ILE A 101 6.67 15.63 1.36
C ILE A 101 7.22 14.71 2.43
N THR A 102 7.51 15.25 3.63
CA THR A 102 7.93 14.46 4.79
C THR A 102 7.19 14.91 6.04
N SER A 103 7.48 14.34 7.19
CA SER A 103 6.85 14.70 8.47
C SER A 103 7.83 15.30 9.45
N LYS A 104 7.33 16.02 10.45
CA LYS A 104 8.12 16.54 11.55
C LYS A 104 8.83 15.44 12.35
N PHE A 105 8.24 14.25 12.41
CA PHE A 105 8.86 13.06 13.00
C PHE A 105 10.23 12.74 12.35
N LEU A 106 10.41 13.09 11.07
CA LEU A 106 11.62 12.83 10.29
C LEU A 106 12.48 14.10 10.07
N GLU A 107 12.35 15.11 10.95
CA GLU A 107 13.00 16.41 10.79
C GLU A 107 14.51 16.32 10.54
N GLU A 108 15.22 15.45 11.23
CA GLU A 108 16.67 15.30 11.05
C GLU A 108 17.04 14.77 9.66
N SER A 109 16.27 13.80 9.15
CA SER A 109 16.42 13.33 7.77
C SER A 109 16.08 14.42 6.76
N ALA A 110 15.01 15.19 7.02
CA ALA A 110 14.62 16.32 6.18
C ALA A 110 15.72 17.38 6.08
N LYS A 111 16.32 17.79 7.20
CA LYS A 111 17.45 18.73 7.22
C LYS A 111 18.62 18.22 6.40
N SER A 112 18.95 16.93 6.52
CA SER A 112 20.04 16.32 5.75
C SER A 112 19.80 16.32 4.26
N LEU A 113 18.52 16.28 3.82
CA LEU A 113 18.10 16.26 2.41
C LEU A 113 17.92 17.66 1.81
N ALA A 114 17.79 18.71 2.64
CA ALA A 114 17.39 20.04 2.22
C ALA A 114 18.25 20.59 1.07
N ASN A 115 19.57 20.48 1.20
CA ASN A 115 20.53 20.98 0.22
C ASN A 115 20.67 20.09 -1.03
N SER A 116 20.39 18.80 -0.93
CA SER A 116 20.57 17.86 -2.04
C SER A 116 19.35 17.81 -2.97
N LEU A 117 18.18 18.28 -2.53
CA LEU A 117 16.93 18.33 -3.29
C LEU A 117 16.68 19.73 -3.89
N GLN A 118 17.65 20.24 -4.64
CA GLN A 118 17.52 21.53 -5.36
C GLN A 118 16.46 21.41 -6.46
N GLY A 119 15.62 22.46 -6.60
CA GLY A 119 14.54 22.49 -7.59
C GLY A 119 13.31 21.65 -7.25
N VAL A 120 13.30 20.96 -6.11
CA VAL A 120 12.15 20.19 -5.61
C VAL A 120 11.37 21.06 -4.63
N HIS A 121 10.05 21.14 -4.78
CA HIS A 121 9.17 21.76 -3.78
C HIS A 121 9.11 20.87 -2.54
N LYS A 122 9.45 21.42 -1.38
CA LYS A 122 9.60 20.67 -0.12
C LYS A 122 8.52 21.05 0.89
N PHE A 123 7.79 20.04 1.39
CA PHE A 123 6.75 20.23 2.40
C PHE A 123 6.93 19.30 3.59
N MET A 124 6.46 19.74 4.75
CA MET A 124 6.49 19.00 6.00
C MET A 124 5.11 18.94 6.63
N LEU A 125 4.73 17.76 7.09
CA LEU A 125 3.55 17.50 7.91
C LEU A 125 3.87 17.80 9.38
N ASP A 126 2.89 18.27 10.13
CA ASP A 126 2.95 18.56 11.56
C ASP A 126 4.03 19.58 11.96
N GLY A 127 4.50 20.38 11.02
CA GLY A 127 5.49 21.39 11.30
C GLY A 127 6.15 22.01 10.08
N ILE A 128 7.25 22.71 10.36
CA ILE A 128 8.05 23.41 9.34
C ILE A 128 9.54 23.30 9.69
N THR A 129 10.40 23.58 8.72
CA THR A 129 11.79 23.96 8.88
C THR A 129 12.12 25.12 7.94
N ASP A 130 13.33 25.67 7.98
CA ASP A 130 13.72 26.75 7.07
C ASP A 130 13.57 26.39 5.59
N ASP A 131 13.74 25.11 5.26
CA ASP A 131 13.69 24.59 3.89
C ASP A 131 12.36 23.91 3.50
N PHE A 132 11.53 23.55 4.48
CA PHE A 132 10.27 22.80 4.28
C PHE A 132 9.09 23.63 4.78
N LYS A 133 8.17 23.95 3.88
CA LYS A 133 6.91 24.65 4.19
C LYS A 133 5.90 23.67 4.81
N SER A 134 4.97 24.17 5.65
CA SER A 134 3.86 23.35 6.13
C SER A 134 2.98 22.91 4.95
N TYR A 135 2.77 21.60 4.84
CA TYR A 135 1.86 21.04 3.84
C TYR A 135 0.41 21.45 4.14
N GLU A 136 0.02 21.34 5.42
CA GLU A 136 -1.34 21.67 5.88
C GLU A 136 -1.69 23.11 5.61
N GLU A 137 -0.78 24.07 5.91
CA GLU A 137 -1.01 25.49 5.61
C GLU A 137 -1.15 25.75 4.11
N GLN A 138 -0.46 24.98 3.27
CA GLN A 138 -0.57 25.19 1.83
C GLN A 138 -1.87 24.60 1.28
N ILE A 139 -2.25 23.38 1.67
CA ILE A 139 -3.49 22.78 1.19
C ILE A 139 -4.73 23.52 1.70
N ASN A 140 -4.70 24.06 2.93
CA ASN A 140 -5.81 24.84 3.50
C ASN A 140 -6.14 26.12 2.71
N LYS A 141 -5.23 26.59 1.85
CA LYS A 141 -5.47 27.72 0.93
C LYS A 141 -6.11 27.28 -0.38
N MET A 142 -6.18 25.98 -0.63
CA MET A 142 -6.65 25.41 -1.88
C MET A 142 -8.15 25.08 -1.83
N PRO A 143 -8.85 25.14 -2.97
CA PRO A 143 -10.25 24.72 -3.04
C PRO A 143 -10.41 23.24 -2.71
N THR A 144 -11.52 22.87 -2.09
CA THR A 144 -11.93 21.49 -1.84
C THR A 144 -12.60 20.82 -3.06
N THR A 145 -12.72 21.56 -4.17
CA THR A 145 -13.29 21.08 -5.43
C THR A 145 -12.23 20.36 -6.28
N PRO A 146 -12.65 19.40 -7.13
CA PRO A 146 -11.73 18.70 -8.03
C PRO A 146 -10.98 19.68 -8.96
N ILE A 147 -9.81 19.25 -9.44
CA ILE A 147 -9.15 19.88 -10.59
C ILE A 147 -9.93 19.56 -11.88
N GLU A 148 -9.82 20.43 -12.90
CA GLU A 148 -10.59 20.25 -14.16
C GLU A 148 -10.11 19.08 -15.01
N ASP A 149 -8.83 18.70 -14.89
CA ASP A 149 -8.16 17.70 -15.70
C ASP A 149 -7.84 16.41 -14.90
N GLU A 150 -8.74 15.96 -14.02
CA GLU A 150 -8.56 14.73 -13.28
C GLU A 150 -8.30 13.54 -14.20
N CYS A 151 -7.20 12.84 -13.97
CA CYS A 151 -6.86 11.61 -14.66
C CYS A 151 -6.06 10.67 -13.74
N GLN A 152 -5.99 9.40 -14.13
CA GLN A 152 -5.43 8.36 -13.28
C GLN A 152 -3.91 8.45 -13.17
N GLY A 153 -3.39 8.71 -11.98
CA GLY A 153 -1.99 8.54 -11.63
C GLY A 153 -1.65 7.10 -11.23
N ALA A 154 -0.39 6.86 -10.91
CA ALA A 154 0.07 5.54 -10.53
C ALA A 154 1.12 5.58 -9.41
N ALA A 155 1.09 4.60 -8.53
CA ALA A 155 2.19 4.36 -7.61
C ALA A 155 3.42 3.88 -8.38
N MET A 156 4.58 4.42 -8.05
CA MET A 156 5.88 3.93 -8.49
C MET A 156 6.69 3.58 -7.24
N LEU A 157 6.67 2.31 -6.86
CA LEU A 157 7.29 1.84 -5.64
C LEU A 157 8.69 1.29 -5.90
N TYR A 158 9.59 1.57 -4.97
CA TYR A 158 10.96 1.10 -5.05
C TYR A 158 11.12 -0.21 -4.28
N SER A 159 11.56 -1.25 -4.98
CA SER A 159 11.94 -2.53 -4.37
C SER A 159 13.43 -2.52 -3.98
N SER A 160 13.77 -3.23 -2.92
CA SER A 160 15.15 -3.35 -2.40
C SER A 160 16.10 -4.14 -3.32
N GLY A 161 15.81 -4.29 -4.58
CA GLY A 161 16.57 -4.99 -5.62
C GLY A 161 17.75 -5.85 -5.17
N THR A 162 17.88 -7.07 -5.65
CA THR A 162 18.98 -8.00 -5.33
C THR A 162 20.39 -7.51 -5.76
N THR A 163 20.48 -6.39 -6.48
CA THR A 163 21.70 -5.86 -7.10
C THR A 163 22.21 -4.53 -6.55
N GLY A 164 21.79 -4.13 -5.33
CA GLY A 164 22.39 -3.04 -4.55
C GLY A 164 21.65 -1.72 -4.55
N LYS A 165 21.06 -1.22 -5.64
CA LYS A 165 20.25 0.02 -5.64
C LYS A 165 18.77 -0.29 -5.77
N PRO A 166 17.90 0.39 -5.00
CA PRO A 166 16.46 0.27 -5.15
C PRO A 166 16.01 0.61 -6.58
N LYS A 167 15.03 -0.14 -7.11
CA LYS A 167 14.49 0.08 -8.46
C LYS A 167 13.02 0.39 -8.40
N GLY A 168 12.61 1.43 -9.12
CA GLY A 168 11.22 1.83 -9.24
C GLY A 168 10.45 0.88 -10.16
N VAL A 169 9.39 0.28 -9.65
CA VAL A 169 8.41 -0.47 -10.45
C VAL A 169 7.37 0.53 -10.93
N SER A 170 7.41 0.84 -12.22
CA SER A 170 6.56 1.84 -12.86
C SER A 170 5.49 1.18 -13.73
N ARG A 171 4.34 1.83 -13.82
CA ARG A 171 3.26 1.47 -14.76
C ARG A 171 2.97 2.63 -15.68
N GLU A 172 2.43 2.32 -16.85
CA GLU A 172 1.91 3.37 -17.73
C GLU A 172 0.75 4.08 -17.04
N ILE A 173 0.72 5.40 -17.21
CA ILE A 173 -0.36 6.24 -16.70
C ILE A 173 -1.44 6.32 -17.77
N ASN A 174 -2.68 6.01 -17.39
CA ASN A 174 -3.82 6.24 -18.23
C ASN A 174 -4.27 7.71 -18.09
N LEU A 175 -4.00 8.51 -19.11
CA LEU A 175 -4.35 9.93 -19.13
C LEU A 175 -5.81 10.20 -19.51
N ASN A 176 -6.63 9.18 -19.69
CA ASN A 176 -8.06 9.36 -19.88
C ASN A 176 -8.69 9.97 -18.64
N PRO A 177 -9.74 10.80 -18.77
CA PRO A 177 -10.47 11.32 -17.64
C PRO A 177 -10.91 10.21 -16.70
N LEU A 178 -10.83 10.46 -15.39
CA LEU A 178 -11.25 9.48 -14.40
C LEU A 178 -12.74 9.17 -14.54
N PRO A 179 -13.11 7.88 -14.61
CA PRO A 179 -14.51 7.49 -14.59
C PRO A 179 -15.05 7.70 -13.17
N TYR A 180 -16.06 8.53 -13.02
CA TYR A 180 -16.80 8.65 -11.76
C TYR A 180 -17.85 7.55 -11.58
N LYS A 181 -17.74 6.46 -12.34
CA LYS A 181 -18.60 5.29 -12.23
C LYS A 181 -17.81 4.14 -11.61
N ALA A 182 -18.37 3.59 -10.55
CA ALA A 182 -17.79 2.48 -9.79
C ALA A 182 -17.36 1.27 -10.65
N GLU A 183 -18.03 1.10 -11.81
CA GLU A 183 -17.87 -0.04 -12.70
C GLU A 183 -16.65 0.08 -13.63
N GLU A 184 -16.12 1.29 -13.80
CA GLU A 184 -15.03 1.61 -14.74
C GLU A 184 -13.68 1.86 -14.07
N ASP A 185 -13.66 1.94 -12.75
CA ASP A 185 -12.44 2.23 -11.98
C ASP A 185 -11.73 0.94 -11.57
N ASP A 186 -10.70 0.59 -12.33
CA ASP A 186 -9.87 -0.59 -12.07
C ASP A 186 -8.74 -0.27 -11.08
N LEU A 187 -9.09 -0.10 -9.82
CA LEU A 187 -8.13 -0.16 -8.74
C LEU A 187 -7.81 -1.63 -8.44
N GLY A 188 -6.92 -2.25 -9.21
CA GLY A 188 -6.61 -3.68 -9.26
C GLY A 188 -6.82 -4.50 -7.99
N LEU A 189 -6.41 -4.00 -6.79
CA LEU A 189 -6.65 -4.68 -5.52
C LEU A 189 -8.09 -4.54 -4.98
N THR A 190 -8.90 -3.62 -5.47
CA THR A 190 -10.32 -3.52 -5.07
C THR A 190 -11.08 -4.80 -5.44
N ARG A 191 -10.84 -5.32 -6.64
CA ARG A 191 -11.44 -6.59 -7.08
C ARG A 191 -10.94 -7.78 -6.27
N VAL A 192 -9.68 -7.75 -5.84
CA VAL A 192 -9.10 -8.80 -4.99
C VAL A 192 -9.74 -8.79 -3.62
N VAL A 193 -9.82 -7.63 -2.94
CA VAL A 193 -10.41 -7.56 -1.60
C VAL A 193 -11.90 -7.88 -1.61
N GLN A 194 -12.62 -7.49 -2.65
CA GLN A 194 -14.04 -7.80 -2.80
C GLN A 194 -14.28 -9.27 -3.18
N GLY A 195 -13.60 -9.76 -4.21
CA GLY A 195 -13.86 -11.09 -4.78
C GLY A 195 -13.26 -12.23 -3.96
N LEU A 196 -12.04 -12.05 -3.42
CA LEU A 196 -11.34 -13.10 -2.69
C LEU A 196 -11.61 -13.06 -1.18
N TYR A 197 -11.78 -11.87 -0.63
CA TYR A 197 -11.93 -11.68 0.82
C TYR A 197 -13.31 -11.18 1.23
N SER A 198 -14.27 -11.11 0.29
CA SER A 198 -15.67 -10.72 0.55
C SER A 198 -15.81 -9.35 1.24
N ALA A 199 -14.85 -8.46 0.99
CA ALA A 199 -14.90 -7.11 1.55
C ALA A 199 -15.99 -6.26 0.89
N ASP A 200 -16.61 -5.41 1.68
CA ASP A 200 -17.64 -4.46 1.25
C ASP A 200 -17.49 -3.11 1.98
N GLU A 201 -18.46 -2.22 1.79
CA GLU A 201 -18.48 -0.94 2.49
C GLU A 201 -18.60 -1.03 4.01
N ASN A 202 -19.07 -2.15 4.57
CA ASN A 202 -19.20 -2.34 6.03
C ASN A 202 -17.93 -2.93 6.64
N SER A 203 -16.98 -3.34 5.83
CA SER A 203 -15.73 -3.91 6.30
C SER A 203 -14.92 -2.91 7.11
N ILE A 204 -14.27 -3.39 8.16
CA ILE A 204 -13.33 -2.62 8.99
C ILE A 204 -11.99 -3.32 8.90
N TYR A 205 -11.02 -2.65 8.25
CA TYR A 205 -9.73 -3.21 7.91
C TYR A 205 -8.62 -2.70 8.83
N LEU A 206 -7.88 -3.61 9.47
CA LEU A 206 -6.71 -3.28 10.29
C LEU A 206 -5.42 -3.36 9.46
N SER A 207 -4.68 -2.25 9.42
CA SER A 207 -3.39 -2.10 8.73
C SER A 207 -2.26 -1.87 9.75
N PRO A 208 -1.56 -2.93 10.20
CA PRO A 208 -0.51 -2.83 11.21
C PRO A 208 0.88 -2.57 10.63
N ALA A 209 1.07 -2.73 9.33
CA ALA A 209 2.35 -2.63 8.65
C ALA A 209 2.63 -1.21 8.14
N PRO A 210 3.92 -0.87 7.85
CA PRO A 210 4.25 0.43 7.28
C PRO A 210 3.59 0.66 5.92
N LEU A 211 2.91 1.80 5.77
CA LEU A 211 2.08 2.13 4.59
C LEU A 211 2.88 2.31 3.30
N TYR A 212 4.19 2.58 3.38
CA TYR A 212 5.04 2.74 2.20
C TYR A 212 5.31 1.43 1.43
N HIS A 213 5.01 0.26 2.00
CA HIS A 213 5.08 -1.00 1.28
C HIS A 213 3.88 -1.19 0.34
N SER A 214 4.11 -1.90 -0.76
CA SER A 214 3.08 -2.07 -1.80
C SER A 214 1.81 -2.75 -1.28
N ALA A 215 1.94 -3.77 -0.45
CA ALA A 215 0.81 -4.50 0.09
C ALA A 215 -0.04 -3.66 1.05
N PRO A 216 0.47 -3.07 2.15
CA PRO A 216 -0.33 -2.19 3.00
C PRO A 216 -0.95 -1.02 2.26
N MET A 217 -0.21 -0.36 1.36
CA MET A 217 -0.74 0.73 0.56
C MET A 217 -1.88 0.26 -0.35
N GLY A 218 -1.68 -0.82 -1.08
CA GLY A 218 -2.66 -1.32 -2.04
C GLY A 218 -3.92 -1.88 -1.37
N PHE A 219 -3.79 -2.64 -0.27
CA PHE A 219 -4.95 -3.15 0.45
C PHE A 219 -5.78 -2.03 1.08
N ASN A 220 -5.15 -1.05 1.76
CA ASN A 220 -5.89 0.11 2.26
C ASN A 220 -6.61 0.84 1.13
N THR A 221 -5.93 1.06 -0.02
CA THR A 221 -6.57 1.68 -1.19
C THR A 221 -7.79 0.88 -1.66
N GLY A 222 -7.67 -0.46 -1.70
CA GLY A 222 -8.79 -1.34 -2.07
C GLY A 222 -9.98 -1.25 -1.12
N PHE A 223 -9.74 -1.29 0.19
CA PHE A 223 -10.80 -1.15 1.19
C PHE A 223 -11.42 0.25 1.17
N LEU A 224 -10.62 1.30 1.10
CA LEU A 224 -11.10 2.68 0.99
C LEU A 224 -11.93 2.90 -0.29
N ALA A 225 -11.55 2.24 -1.39
CA ALA A 225 -12.29 2.27 -2.64
C ALA A 225 -13.70 1.66 -2.53
N LEU A 226 -13.89 0.66 -1.68
CA LEU A 226 -15.21 0.08 -1.38
C LEU A 226 -16.06 0.96 -0.43
N GLY A 227 -15.49 2.02 0.15
CA GLY A 227 -16.14 2.80 1.19
C GLY A 227 -16.03 2.18 2.59
N ALA A 228 -15.13 1.22 2.77
CA ALA A 228 -14.80 0.61 4.05
C ALA A 228 -14.01 1.56 4.97
N THR A 229 -13.82 1.18 6.23
CA THR A 229 -13.01 1.92 7.19
C THR A 229 -11.65 1.23 7.37
N SER A 230 -10.55 1.99 7.25
CA SER A 230 -9.19 1.53 7.53
C SER A 230 -8.74 2.00 8.92
N ILE A 231 -8.38 1.06 9.78
CA ILE A 231 -7.76 1.30 11.08
C ILE A 231 -6.24 1.13 10.91
N ILE A 232 -5.49 2.19 11.13
CA ILE A 232 -4.04 2.20 10.89
C ILE A 232 -3.32 2.23 12.24
N LEU A 233 -2.45 1.23 12.49
CA LEU A 233 -1.51 1.31 13.60
C LEU A 233 -0.34 2.21 13.21
N GLU A 234 -0.01 3.18 14.03
CA GLU A 234 1.18 4.03 13.85
C GLU A 234 2.46 3.18 13.89
N LYS A 235 2.44 2.16 14.75
CA LYS A 235 3.51 1.17 14.87
C LYS A 235 2.94 -0.16 15.33
N PHE A 236 3.40 -1.25 14.74
CA PHE A 236 2.98 -2.58 15.18
C PHE A 236 3.46 -2.87 16.61
N ASP A 237 2.49 -3.19 17.45
CA ASP A 237 2.65 -3.81 18.76
C ASP A 237 1.58 -4.89 18.89
N ALA A 238 1.92 -6.05 19.49
CA ALA A 238 1.01 -7.20 19.54
C ALA A 238 -0.25 -6.90 20.37
N GLU A 239 -0.09 -6.33 21.57
CA GLU A 239 -1.23 -6.02 22.43
C GLU A 239 -2.11 -4.93 21.82
N ASN A 240 -1.52 -3.86 21.29
CA ASN A 240 -2.26 -2.79 20.63
C ASN A 240 -3.06 -3.30 19.43
N ALA A 241 -2.51 -4.27 18.68
CA ALA A 241 -3.21 -4.86 17.55
C ALA A 241 -4.44 -5.66 17.99
N LEU A 242 -4.32 -6.47 19.05
CA LEU A 242 -5.45 -7.21 19.63
C LEU A 242 -6.51 -6.27 20.23
N ALA A 243 -6.07 -5.25 20.95
CA ALA A 243 -6.96 -4.20 21.48
C ALA A 243 -7.72 -3.46 20.36
N ALA A 244 -7.06 -3.20 19.22
CA ALA A 244 -7.69 -2.59 18.06
C ALA A 244 -8.74 -3.51 17.43
N ILE A 245 -8.49 -4.83 17.36
CA ILE A 245 -9.47 -5.81 16.86
C ILE A 245 -10.75 -5.74 17.68
N GLU A 246 -10.65 -5.78 19.01
CA GLU A 246 -11.80 -5.68 19.90
C GLU A 246 -12.49 -4.32 19.81
N LYS A 247 -11.71 -3.23 19.98
CA LYS A 247 -12.23 -1.86 20.07
C LYS A 247 -13.00 -1.44 18.82
N TYR A 248 -12.42 -1.71 17.65
CA TYR A 248 -12.99 -1.26 16.40
C TYR A 248 -13.82 -2.34 15.68
N LYS A 249 -13.96 -3.53 16.30
CA LYS A 249 -14.67 -4.68 15.69
C LYS A 249 -14.14 -5.00 14.29
N ILE A 250 -12.82 -5.16 14.20
CA ILE A 250 -12.12 -5.45 12.97
C ILE A 250 -12.68 -6.71 12.30
N THR A 251 -12.95 -6.61 11.01
CA THR A 251 -13.41 -7.74 10.19
C THR A 251 -12.27 -8.33 9.35
N HIS A 252 -11.39 -7.49 8.84
CA HIS A 252 -10.30 -7.86 7.95
C HIS A 252 -8.97 -7.28 8.44
N SER A 253 -7.88 -7.97 8.20
CA SER A 253 -6.55 -7.49 8.57
C SER A 253 -5.46 -8.04 7.66
N GLN A 254 -4.29 -7.38 7.62
CA GLN A 254 -3.14 -7.88 6.87
C GLN A 254 -1.88 -7.92 7.74
N TRP A 255 -1.14 -9.03 7.64
CA TRP A 255 0.00 -9.36 8.49
C TRP A 255 1.22 -9.79 7.68
N VAL A 256 2.35 -9.87 8.35
CA VAL A 256 3.53 -10.57 7.86
C VAL A 256 3.95 -11.65 8.89
N PRO A 257 4.63 -12.73 8.49
CA PRO A 257 4.94 -13.85 9.39
C PRO A 257 5.69 -13.46 10.67
N THR A 258 6.52 -12.42 10.62
CA THR A 258 7.21 -11.91 11.82
C THR A 258 6.25 -11.32 12.85
N MET A 259 5.08 -10.80 12.44
CA MET A 259 4.03 -10.33 13.37
C MET A 259 3.37 -11.52 14.05
N PHE A 260 3.09 -12.60 13.33
CA PHE A 260 2.58 -13.85 13.91
C PHE A 260 3.54 -14.41 14.95
N ILE A 261 4.84 -14.47 14.65
CA ILE A 261 5.86 -14.89 15.61
C ILE A 261 5.85 -14.00 16.86
N ARG A 262 5.65 -12.69 16.71
CA ARG A 262 5.59 -11.76 17.86
C ARG A 262 4.35 -11.97 18.69
N PHE A 263 3.17 -12.22 18.07
CA PHE A 263 1.97 -12.64 18.80
C PHE A 263 2.24 -13.89 19.62
N LEU A 264 2.69 -14.97 18.99
CA LEU A 264 2.93 -16.27 19.66
C LEU A 264 4.02 -16.23 20.75
N LYS A 265 4.83 -15.18 20.79
CA LYS A 265 5.81 -14.90 21.86
C LYS A 265 5.29 -13.99 22.96
N SER A 266 4.11 -13.43 22.80
CA SER A 266 3.50 -12.58 23.81
C SER A 266 3.01 -13.41 25.00
N ASP A 267 2.80 -12.74 26.15
CA ASP A 267 2.24 -13.38 27.34
C ASP A 267 0.87 -13.98 27.02
N PRO A 268 0.59 -15.24 27.41
CA PRO A 268 -0.71 -15.86 27.26
C PRO A 268 -1.86 -15.06 27.86
N GLU A 269 -1.64 -14.28 28.92
CA GLU A 269 -2.62 -13.41 29.50
C GLU A 269 -3.05 -12.31 28.50
N ILE A 270 -2.10 -11.75 27.73
CA ILE A 270 -2.38 -10.78 26.68
C ILE A 270 -3.16 -11.42 25.52
N LEU A 271 -2.78 -12.63 25.12
CA LEU A 271 -3.42 -13.33 23.99
C LEU A 271 -4.89 -13.64 24.23
N ASN A 272 -5.27 -13.88 25.49
CA ASN A 272 -6.63 -14.26 25.90
C ASN A 272 -7.45 -13.06 26.43
N LYS A 273 -6.89 -11.85 26.44
CA LYS A 273 -7.48 -10.68 27.06
C LYS A 273 -8.60 -10.05 26.22
N TYR A 274 -8.52 -10.15 24.90
CA TYR A 274 -9.35 -9.39 23.97
C TYR A 274 -10.35 -10.26 23.21
N ASP A 275 -11.53 -9.72 22.95
CA ASP A 275 -12.55 -10.35 22.10
C ASP A 275 -12.19 -10.18 20.61
N LEU A 276 -11.82 -11.29 19.97
CA LEU A 276 -11.47 -11.34 18.56
C LEU A 276 -12.61 -11.84 17.66
N SER A 277 -13.81 -12.01 18.17
CA SER A 277 -14.94 -12.66 17.47
C SER A 277 -15.42 -11.93 16.21
N SER A 278 -15.13 -10.64 16.09
CA SER A 278 -15.43 -9.85 14.89
C SER A 278 -14.49 -10.13 13.71
N HIS A 279 -13.30 -10.71 13.98
CA HIS A 279 -12.23 -10.89 13.01
C HIS A 279 -12.53 -12.10 12.11
N GLN A 280 -12.83 -11.85 10.85
CA GLN A 280 -13.29 -12.85 9.88
C GLN A 280 -12.21 -13.28 8.91
N ILE A 281 -11.32 -12.37 8.51
CA ILE A 281 -10.27 -12.61 7.51
C ILE A 281 -8.96 -12.00 7.99
N ALA A 282 -7.94 -12.84 8.14
CA ALA A 282 -6.57 -12.47 8.47
C ALA A 282 -5.64 -12.82 7.30
N ILE A 283 -5.22 -11.83 6.52
CA ILE A 283 -4.40 -12.01 5.32
C ILE A 283 -2.93 -11.92 5.71
N HIS A 284 -2.08 -12.83 5.22
CA HIS A 284 -0.64 -12.65 5.36
C HIS A 284 0.11 -12.90 4.05
N ALA A 285 1.27 -12.29 3.93
CA ALA A 285 2.14 -12.39 2.76
C ALA A 285 3.56 -11.87 3.05
N ALA A 286 4.30 -11.56 2.01
CA ALA A 286 5.61 -10.89 1.98
C ALA A 286 6.82 -11.74 2.37
N ALA A 287 6.62 -12.89 3.02
CA ALA A 287 7.69 -13.84 3.34
C ALA A 287 7.10 -15.23 3.55
N PRO A 288 7.88 -16.31 3.40
CA PRO A 288 7.46 -17.65 3.80
C PRO A 288 7.08 -17.69 5.28
N CYS A 289 5.92 -18.24 5.57
CA CYS A 289 5.48 -18.42 6.96
C CYS A 289 5.91 -19.82 7.44
N PRO A 290 6.68 -19.94 8.54
CA PRO A 290 7.00 -21.26 9.09
C PRO A 290 5.73 -22.07 9.39
N ILE A 291 5.73 -23.34 9.03
CA ILE A 291 4.56 -24.23 9.16
C ILE A 291 4.00 -24.19 10.58
N GLU A 292 4.87 -24.41 11.58
CA GLU A 292 4.45 -24.40 13.00
C GLU A 292 3.85 -23.06 13.46
N VAL A 293 4.31 -21.93 12.90
CA VAL A 293 3.78 -20.61 13.22
C VAL A 293 2.38 -20.49 12.69
N LYS A 294 2.17 -20.86 11.43
CA LYS A 294 0.85 -20.76 10.79
C LYS A 294 -0.16 -21.72 11.40
N GLU A 295 0.25 -22.96 11.75
CA GLU A 295 -0.59 -23.91 12.48
C GLU A 295 -1.07 -23.31 13.81
N LYS A 296 -0.15 -22.82 14.65
CA LYS A 296 -0.50 -22.20 15.94
C LYS A 296 -1.41 -20.98 15.79
N MET A 297 -1.23 -20.20 14.73
CA MET A 297 -2.12 -19.07 14.46
C MET A 297 -3.50 -19.53 14.03
N ILE A 298 -3.63 -20.59 13.22
CA ILE A 298 -4.92 -21.18 12.84
C ILE A 298 -5.60 -21.80 14.06
N ASP A 299 -4.85 -22.49 14.91
CA ASP A 299 -5.39 -23.05 16.16
C ASP A 299 -5.93 -21.97 17.10
N TRP A 300 -5.29 -20.80 17.14
CA TRP A 300 -5.66 -19.69 18.00
C TRP A 300 -6.80 -18.81 17.42
N TRP A 301 -6.64 -18.39 16.16
CA TRP A 301 -7.61 -17.46 15.52
C TRP A 301 -8.74 -18.17 14.79
N GLY A 302 -8.63 -19.50 14.62
CA GLY A 302 -9.52 -20.26 13.75
C GLY A 302 -9.11 -20.22 12.27
N PRO A 303 -9.93 -20.81 11.39
CA PRO A 303 -9.60 -20.96 9.96
C PRO A 303 -9.82 -19.69 9.13
N ILE A 304 -9.51 -18.53 9.71
CA ILE A 304 -9.66 -17.21 9.07
C ILE A 304 -8.38 -16.72 8.39
N ILE A 305 -7.29 -17.50 8.46
CA ILE A 305 -5.99 -17.10 7.92
C ILE A 305 -5.90 -17.42 6.44
N HIS A 306 -5.64 -16.39 5.66
CA HIS A 306 -5.42 -16.46 4.22
C HIS A 306 -3.98 -16.07 3.90
N GLU A 307 -3.40 -16.73 2.91
CA GLU A 307 -2.07 -16.40 2.40
C GLU A 307 -2.17 -16.02 0.94
N TYR A 308 -1.35 -15.04 0.51
CA TYR A 308 -1.09 -14.83 -0.88
C TYR A 308 0.40 -14.65 -1.16
N TYR A 309 0.78 -14.98 -2.40
CA TYR A 309 2.10 -14.71 -2.96
C TYR A 309 1.93 -13.87 -4.23
N ALA A 310 2.56 -12.69 -4.22
CA ALA A 310 2.58 -11.76 -5.35
C ALA A 310 3.81 -10.85 -5.24
N GLY A 311 4.29 -10.34 -6.38
CA GLY A 311 5.34 -9.34 -6.45
C GLY A 311 4.79 -7.90 -6.48
N THR A 312 5.66 -6.93 -6.24
CA THR A 312 5.35 -5.50 -6.44
C THR A 312 5.01 -5.21 -7.91
N GLU A 313 5.57 -5.99 -8.81
CA GLU A 313 5.31 -5.98 -10.25
C GLU A 313 3.88 -6.36 -10.59
N PHE A 314 3.18 -7.09 -9.70
CA PHE A 314 1.83 -7.61 -9.88
C PHE A 314 1.68 -8.44 -11.17
N ASN A 315 2.71 -9.21 -11.49
CA ASN A 315 2.77 -10.09 -12.64
C ASN A 315 2.10 -11.45 -12.41
N GLY A 316 1.65 -11.72 -11.19
CA GLY A 316 0.92 -12.92 -10.80
C GLY A 316 0.33 -12.78 -9.41
N PHE A 317 -0.68 -13.60 -9.12
CA PHE A 317 -1.31 -13.64 -7.81
C PHE A 317 -1.70 -15.08 -7.46
N VAL A 318 -1.11 -15.60 -6.40
CA VAL A 318 -1.36 -16.94 -5.86
C VAL A 318 -1.98 -16.79 -4.49
N ALA A 319 -2.97 -17.59 -4.15
CA ALA A 319 -3.58 -17.50 -2.83
C ALA A 319 -4.12 -18.84 -2.33
N CYS A 320 -4.22 -18.96 -1.00
CA CYS A 320 -4.95 -20.03 -0.32
C CYS A 320 -5.61 -19.54 0.96
N ASN A 321 -6.67 -20.23 1.35
CA ASN A 321 -7.29 -20.10 2.66
C ASN A 321 -6.72 -21.14 3.65
N SER A 322 -7.18 -21.10 4.90
CA SER A 322 -6.73 -22.03 5.96
C SER A 322 -7.02 -23.50 5.62
N GLU A 323 -8.17 -23.83 5.04
CA GLU A 323 -8.56 -25.20 4.71
C GLU A 323 -7.64 -25.79 3.63
N GLN A 324 -7.43 -25.05 2.55
CA GLN A 324 -6.50 -25.42 1.48
C GLN A 324 -5.07 -25.60 2.01
N TRP A 325 -4.64 -24.68 2.87
CA TRP A 325 -3.31 -24.75 3.45
C TRP A 325 -3.14 -25.95 4.39
N LEU A 326 -4.13 -26.26 5.24
CA LEU A 326 -4.09 -27.40 6.16
C LEU A 326 -4.03 -28.75 5.41
N SER A 327 -4.65 -28.83 4.23
CA SER A 327 -4.57 -30.02 3.36
C SER A 327 -3.22 -30.16 2.64
N HIS A 328 -2.49 -29.04 2.46
CA HIS A 328 -1.19 -28.99 1.76
C HIS A 328 -0.24 -28.02 2.49
N LYS A 329 0.20 -28.39 3.68
CA LYS A 329 1.06 -27.55 4.54
C LYS A 329 2.34 -27.11 3.83
N GLY A 330 2.62 -25.81 3.88
CA GLY A 330 3.76 -25.20 3.21
C GLY A 330 3.46 -24.66 1.81
N THR A 331 2.26 -24.90 1.29
CA THR A 331 1.83 -24.29 0.02
C THR A 331 1.63 -22.78 0.17
N VAL A 332 1.87 -22.03 -0.91
CA VAL A 332 1.44 -20.62 -1.05
C VAL A 332 0.09 -20.50 -1.78
N GLY A 333 -0.49 -21.61 -2.22
CA GLY A 333 -1.82 -21.69 -2.82
C GLY A 333 -1.83 -21.98 -4.31
N GLN A 334 -2.90 -21.51 -4.97
CA GLN A 334 -3.14 -21.71 -6.39
C GLN A 334 -3.13 -20.35 -7.11
N SER A 335 -2.70 -20.34 -8.36
CA SER A 335 -2.73 -19.13 -9.19
C SER A 335 -4.16 -18.70 -9.50
N LEU A 336 -4.42 -17.40 -9.36
CA LEU A 336 -5.70 -16.77 -9.66
C LEU A 336 -5.68 -15.96 -10.97
N LEU A 337 -4.49 -15.72 -11.53
CA LEU A 337 -4.31 -14.84 -12.71
C LEU A 337 -3.65 -15.54 -13.91
N GLY A 338 -3.84 -16.84 -14.04
CA GLY A 338 -3.31 -17.63 -15.15
C GLY A 338 -2.37 -18.74 -14.70
N PRO A 339 -1.87 -19.56 -15.64
CA PRO A 339 -0.93 -20.63 -15.33
C PRO A 339 0.38 -20.16 -14.68
N ILE A 340 0.98 -21.04 -13.91
CA ILE A 340 2.34 -20.88 -13.39
C ILE A 340 3.23 -21.90 -14.08
N HIS A 341 4.40 -21.46 -14.49
CA HIS A 341 5.47 -22.28 -15.03
C HIS A 341 6.67 -22.22 -14.09
N ILE A 342 7.27 -23.37 -13.81
CA ILE A 342 8.53 -23.46 -13.06
C ILE A 342 9.58 -23.89 -14.06
N LEU A 343 10.52 -23.01 -14.36
CA LEU A 343 11.47 -23.19 -15.44
C LEU A 343 12.92 -23.28 -14.93
N ASP A 344 13.73 -24.10 -15.61
CA ASP A 344 15.18 -24.14 -15.43
C ASP A 344 15.87 -22.93 -16.10
N ASP A 345 17.19 -22.84 -15.97
CA ASP A 345 18.00 -21.78 -16.59
C ASP A 345 17.96 -21.78 -18.12
N LYS A 346 17.47 -22.87 -18.74
CA LYS A 346 17.30 -23.01 -20.18
C LYS A 346 15.87 -22.77 -20.66
N GLN A 347 15.01 -22.34 -19.74
CA GLN A 347 13.58 -22.07 -20.01
C GLN A 347 12.76 -23.34 -20.31
N ASN A 348 13.18 -24.51 -19.82
CA ASN A 348 12.37 -25.73 -19.87
C ASN A 348 11.62 -25.89 -18.57
N GLU A 349 10.40 -26.43 -18.64
CA GLU A 349 9.65 -26.81 -17.44
C GLU A 349 10.38 -27.91 -16.66
N VAL A 350 10.50 -27.68 -15.35
CA VAL A 350 11.09 -28.70 -14.45
C VAL A 350 10.01 -29.69 -13.98
N PRO A 351 10.39 -30.95 -13.72
CA PRO A 351 9.47 -31.94 -13.15
C PRO A 351 8.91 -31.51 -11.79
N VAL A 352 7.70 -31.99 -11.46
CA VAL A 352 7.08 -31.75 -10.16
C VAL A 352 7.99 -32.24 -9.03
N GLY A 353 8.29 -31.36 -8.08
CA GLY A 353 9.19 -31.62 -6.94
C GLY A 353 10.61 -31.09 -7.15
N GLU A 354 10.94 -30.56 -8.31
CA GLU A 354 12.22 -29.89 -8.57
C GLU A 354 12.09 -28.37 -8.43
N GLU A 355 13.20 -27.71 -8.09
CA GLU A 355 13.28 -26.27 -7.95
C GLU A 355 13.54 -25.58 -9.29
N GLY A 356 12.92 -24.40 -9.50
CA GLY A 356 13.14 -23.58 -10.67
C GLY A 356 12.63 -22.14 -10.46
N THR A 357 12.77 -21.32 -11.49
CA THR A 357 12.26 -19.94 -11.47
C THR A 357 10.78 -19.91 -11.81
N ILE A 358 10.00 -19.18 -11.01
CA ILE A 358 8.56 -19.00 -11.23
C ILE A 358 8.32 -18.00 -12.35
N TYR A 359 7.54 -18.43 -13.34
CA TYR A 359 6.96 -17.55 -14.37
C TYR A 359 5.44 -17.60 -14.30
N PHE A 360 4.83 -16.44 -14.46
CA PHE A 360 3.37 -16.30 -14.55
C PHE A 360 2.99 -16.08 -16.01
N GLU A 361 2.15 -16.95 -16.56
CA GLU A 361 1.56 -16.75 -17.86
C GLU A 361 0.28 -15.91 -17.73
N GLY A 362 0.17 -14.84 -18.49
CA GLY A 362 -1.08 -14.08 -18.46
C GLY A 362 -1.03 -12.77 -19.24
N PRO A 363 -2.20 -12.14 -19.43
CA PRO A 363 -2.31 -10.83 -20.08
C PRO A 363 -1.66 -9.70 -19.28
N THR A 364 -1.09 -10.02 -18.16
CA THR A 364 -0.42 -9.13 -17.21
C THR A 364 1.00 -8.75 -17.61
N ALA A 365 1.48 -9.23 -18.70
CA ALA A 365 2.49 -8.49 -19.46
C ALA A 365 2.07 -7.03 -19.65
N ASN A 366 0.93 -6.65 -19.09
CA ASN A 366 0.40 -5.32 -19.03
C ASN A 366 1.26 -4.40 -18.19
N GLY A 367 2.41 -4.07 -18.78
CA GLY A 367 2.86 -2.74 -18.62
C GLY A 367 3.53 -2.40 -17.27
N PHE A 368 4.14 -3.32 -16.52
CA PHE A 368 5.16 -2.85 -15.59
C PHE A 368 6.49 -2.68 -16.31
N SER A 369 7.27 -1.71 -15.89
CA SER A 369 8.64 -1.55 -16.30
C SER A 369 9.49 -1.16 -15.09
N TYR A 370 10.73 -1.60 -15.05
CA TYR A 370 11.67 -1.02 -14.11
C TYR A 370 12.07 0.36 -14.62
N HIS A 371 11.82 1.37 -13.80
CA HIS A 371 12.10 2.76 -14.13
C HIS A 371 13.58 2.93 -14.50
N ASN A 372 13.83 3.55 -15.63
CA ASN A 372 15.18 3.76 -16.20
C ASN A 372 16.02 2.48 -16.43
N ASP A 373 15.42 1.27 -16.42
CA ASP A 373 16.15 0.00 -16.61
C ASP A 373 15.44 -0.92 -17.61
N LYS A 374 15.63 -0.63 -18.90
CA LYS A 374 15.02 -1.40 -20.00
C LYS A 374 15.54 -2.83 -20.10
N GLU A 375 16.81 -3.06 -19.75
CA GLU A 375 17.41 -4.39 -19.84
C GLU A 375 16.85 -5.32 -18.79
N LYS A 376 16.73 -4.83 -17.56
CA LYS A 376 16.10 -5.61 -16.48
C LYS A 376 14.61 -5.84 -16.76
N THR A 377 13.92 -4.89 -17.36
CA THR A 377 12.51 -5.07 -17.77
C THR A 377 12.39 -6.21 -18.77
N LYS A 378 13.25 -6.27 -19.77
CA LYS A 378 13.28 -7.39 -20.73
C LYS A 378 13.64 -8.73 -20.08
N GLY A 379 14.54 -8.74 -19.10
CA GLY A 379 14.94 -9.97 -18.40
C GLY A 379 13.87 -10.47 -17.40
N ALA A 380 12.88 -9.67 -17.08
CA ALA A 380 11.75 -10.06 -16.21
C ALA A 380 10.54 -10.59 -17.01
N THR A 381 10.60 -10.58 -18.32
CA THR A 381 9.59 -11.11 -19.26
C THR A 381 10.26 -12.10 -20.20
N SER A 382 9.68 -13.27 -20.42
CA SER A 382 10.12 -14.27 -21.39
C SER A 382 9.37 -14.11 -22.71
#